data_3f7c1020e7808c84162884d8add5afa1
#
_entry.id   3f7c1020e7808c84162884d8add5afa1
#
_cell.length_a   1.000
_cell.length_b   1.000
_cell.length_c   1.000
_cell.angle_alpha   90.00
_cell.angle_beta   90.00
_cell.angle_gamma   90.00
#
_symmetry.space_group_name_H-M   'P 1'
#
loop_
_entity.id
_entity.type
_entity.pdbx_description
1 polymer ?
#
loop_
_entity_poly.entity_id
_entity_poly.type
_entity_poly.pdbx_seq_one_letter_code
_entity_poly.pdbx_strand_id
1 'polypeptide(L)'
;MNSLVIDITHGGVKIAVSLAKKDETVYAYDIYNTLKSVDKKMLAVYNVKIIDLDYLKNLNGNLRVIYPVHLPLTKRDIEKYNPSLNYTFLTHHEIIKELLKNWGNDIPKIEVTGVKGKTSCVFMLKEILIDKNPLILSSLGALLYENGVKKTLKQNISITPANIKETIDLAYKIANPVCEIAAGKCNSQNLKKYGCAIFESSLGASGIGDVGLLTNIVENYPIAKNKRTASEAKSQIFNCSIVAIQKETLDEFYKNIEHKKINTFSLNNNADVTVKNIEYDLDKTLFDISYNNIITAN
;
A
#
# COMPACT_ATOMS: atom_id res chain seq x y z
N MET A 1 -5.55 23.26 -3.11
CA MET A 1 -6.62 22.24 -3.28
C MET A 1 -7.14 21.86 -1.92
N ASN A 2 -8.46 21.67 -1.77
CA ASN A 2 -9.04 21.25 -0.49
C ASN A 2 -9.08 19.72 -0.41
N SER A 3 -8.56 19.15 0.67
CA SER A 3 -8.53 17.70 0.89
C SER A 3 -9.08 17.36 2.28
N LEU A 4 -10.00 16.39 2.37
CA LEU A 4 -10.52 15.82 3.61
C LEU A 4 -9.97 14.40 3.77
N VAL A 5 -9.20 14.14 4.81
CA VAL A 5 -8.70 12.81 5.15
C VAL A 5 -9.56 12.21 6.25
N ILE A 6 -10.21 11.10 5.96
CA ILE A 6 -11.09 10.36 6.89
C ILE A 6 -10.35 9.13 7.43
N ASP A 7 -10.60 8.78 8.67
CA ASP A 7 -9.91 7.74 9.43
C ASP A 7 -8.42 8.07 9.63
N ILE A 8 -8.20 8.93 10.60
CA ILE A 8 -6.88 9.46 10.91
C ILE A 8 -5.96 8.38 11.51
N THR A 9 -6.50 7.39 12.20
CA THR A 9 -5.71 6.43 13.00
C THR A 9 -5.02 5.35 12.17
N HIS A 10 -5.61 4.93 11.05
CA HIS A 10 -5.03 3.89 10.19
C HIS A 10 -4.10 4.44 9.09
N GLY A 11 -3.26 5.41 9.46
CA GLY A 11 -2.30 6.04 8.56
C GLY A 11 -2.74 7.40 8.01
N GLY A 12 -3.97 7.84 8.28
CA GLY A 12 -4.51 9.11 7.80
C GLY A 12 -3.73 10.33 8.29
N VAL A 13 -3.18 10.34 9.52
CA VAL A 13 -2.29 11.41 10.00
C VAL A 13 -1.11 11.63 9.05
N LYS A 14 -0.46 10.55 8.63
CA LYS A 14 0.70 10.62 7.73
C LYS A 14 0.32 11.12 6.33
N ILE A 15 -0.84 10.71 5.85
CA ILE A 15 -1.40 11.19 4.57
C ILE A 15 -1.71 12.68 4.69
N ALA A 16 -2.43 13.12 5.72
CA ALA A 16 -2.80 14.51 5.94
C ALA A 16 -1.56 15.43 6.02
N VAL A 17 -0.56 15.04 6.81
CA VAL A 17 0.72 15.76 6.90
C VAL A 17 1.46 15.78 5.56
N SER A 18 1.44 14.69 4.80
CA SER A 18 2.10 14.63 3.49
C SER A 18 1.45 15.55 2.46
N LEU A 19 0.13 15.72 2.51
CA LEU A 19 -0.61 16.64 1.67
C LEU A 19 -0.38 18.10 2.09
N ALA A 20 -0.43 18.39 3.40
CA ALA A 20 -0.17 19.71 3.92
C ALA A 20 1.25 20.22 3.59
N LYS A 21 2.25 19.33 3.55
CA LYS A 21 3.62 19.65 3.08
C LYS A 21 3.70 20.01 1.59
N LYS A 22 2.65 19.78 0.81
CA LYS A 22 2.52 20.18 -0.60
C LYS A 22 1.64 21.45 -0.76
N ASP A 23 1.51 22.24 0.28
CA ASP A 23 0.72 23.48 0.32
C ASP A 23 -0.77 23.29 0.02
N GLU A 24 -1.31 22.11 0.37
CA GLU A 24 -2.74 21.86 0.30
C GLU A 24 -3.45 22.29 1.58
N THR A 25 -4.69 22.78 1.45
CA THR A 25 -5.59 22.95 2.60
C THR A 25 -6.14 21.61 3.00
N VAL A 26 -5.77 21.12 4.18
CA VAL A 26 -6.12 19.77 4.63
C VAL A 26 -7.03 19.79 5.85
N TYR A 27 -8.12 19.10 5.74
CA TYR A 27 -9.04 18.76 6.82
C TYR A 27 -8.86 17.30 7.22
N ALA A 28 -9.10 17.00 8.50
CA ALA A 28 -8.98 15.68 9.06
C ALA A 28 -10.24 15.33 9.85
N TYR A 29 -10.82 14.15 9.62
CA TYR A 29 -11.97 13.65 10.36
C TYR A 29 -11.64 12.35 11.08
N ASP A 30 -11.72 12.37 12.42
CA ASP A 30 -11.52 11.21 13.29
C ASP A 30 -12.84 10.48 13.54
N ILE A 31 -13.24 9.64 12.59
CA ILE A 31 -14.51 8.91 12.64
C ILE A 31 -14.66 7.97 13.86
N TYR A 32 -13.54 7.55 14.45
CA TYR A 32 -13.54 6.61 15.59
C TYR A 32 -13.24 7.27 16.93
N ASN A 33 -12.96 8.58 16.97
CA ASN A 33 -12.57 9.32 18.17
C ASN A 33 -11.36 8.69 18.91
N THR A 34 -10.38 8.22 18.15
CA THR A 34 -9.20 7.51 18.67
C THR A 34 -7.90 8.29 18.51
N LEU A 35 -7.98 9.54 18.03
CA LEU A 35 -6.83 10.38 17.75
C LEU A 35 -6.09 10.77 19.04
N LYS A 36 -4.83 10.38 19.13
CA LYS A 36 -3.96 10.64 20.29
C LYS A 36 -3.52 12.10 20.34
N SER A 37 -3.18 12.59 21.54
CA SER A 37 -2.71 13.96 21.76
C SER A 37 -1.45 14.29 20.95
N VAL A 38 -0.56 13.33 20.75
CA VAL A 38 0.66 13.48 19.92
C VAL A 38 0.29 13.75 18.46
N ASP A 39 -0.68 12.99 17.93
CA ASP A 39 -1.15 13.15 16.56
C ASP A 39 -1.87 14.48 16.36
N LYS A 40 -2.68 14.91 17.34
CA LYS A 40 -3.31 16.25 17.32
C LYS A 40 -2.27 17.38 17.24
N LYS A 41 -1.20 17.28 18.05
CA LYS A 41 -0.09 18.24 18.00
C LYS A 41 0.60 18.25 16.63
N MET A 42 0.86 17.06 16.08
CA MET A 42 1.46 16.93 14.76
C MET A 42 0.58 17.55 13.67
N LEU A 43 -0.72 17.27 13.64
CA LEU A 43 -1.64 17.88 12.69
C LEU A 43 -1.67 19.41 12.81
N ALA A 44 -1.68 19.95 14.04
CA ALA A 44 -1.64 21.38 14.28
C ALA A 44 -0.37 22.06 13.76
N VAL A 45 0.83 21.43 13.92
CA VAL A 45 2.11 21.93 13.39
C VAL A 45 2.06 22.12 11.87
N TYR A 46 1.32 21.27 11.16
CA TYR A 46 1.17 21.34 9.70
C TYR A 46 -0.12 22.05 9.27
N ASN A 47 -0.78 22.81 10.16
CA ASN A 47 -2.04 23.53 9.86
C ASN A 47 -3.17 22.63 9.32
N VAL A 48 -3.17 21.35 9.67
CA VAL A 48 -4.28 20.43 9.35
C VAL A 48 -5.41 20.68 10.34
N LYS A 49 -6.58 21.05 9.83
CA LYS A 49 -7.75 21.36 10.66
C LYS A 49 -8.55 20.08 10.94
N ILE A 50 -8.70 19.73 12.21
CA ILE A 50 -9.57 18.61 12.63
C ILE A 50 -11.01 19.14 12.62
N ILE A 51 -11.91 18.43 11.93
CA ILE A 51 -13.31 18.82 11.73
C ILE A 51 -14.23 17.61 11.95
N ASP A 52 -15.50 17.87 12.17
CA ASP A 52 -16.59 16.94 11.94
C ASP A 52 -17.18 17.12 10.53
N LEU A 53 -18.06 16.23 10.10
CA LEU A 53 -18.63 16.30 8.74
C LEU A 53 -19.59 17.48 8.58
N ASP A 54 -20.19 18.01 9.65
CA ASP A 54 -21.06 19.18 9.58
C ASP A 54 -20.29 20.44 9.12
N TYR A 55 -18.97 20.50 9.37
CA TYR A 55 -18.13 21.59 8.88
C TYR A 55 -18.11 21.71 7.36
N LEU A 56 -18.40 20.62 6.61
CA LEU A 56 -18.46 20.64 5.16
C LEU A 56 -19.45 21.66 4.60
N LYS A 57 -20.51 21.99 5.36
CA LYS A 57 -21.50 23.04 5.00
C LYS A 57 -20.86 24.42 4.76
N ASN A 58 -19.67 24.66 5.35
CA ASN A 58 -18.94 25.93 5.24
C ASN A 58 -17.93 25.95 4.06
N LEU A 59 -17.81 24.86 3.32
CA LEU A 59 -16.87 24.74 2.21
C LEU A 59 -17.56 24.99 0.87
N ASN A 60 -16.78 25.47 -0.10
CA ASN A 60 -17.23 25.69 -1.48
C ASN A 60 -16.21 25.13 -2.47
N GLY A 61 -16.67 24.85 -3.69
CA GLY A 61 -15.84 24.42 -4.81
C GLY A 61 -15.48 22.93 -4.77
N ASN A 62 -14.22 22.61 -5.00
CA ASN A 62 -13.77 21.22 -5.13
C ASN A 62 -13.24 20.67 -3.79
N LEU A 63 -13.66 19.46 -3.43
CA LEU A 63 -13.19 18.74 -2.26
C LEU A 63 -12.72 17.34 -2.63
N ARG A 64 -11.48 17.03 -2.36
CA ARG A 64 -10.92 15.68 -2.44
C ARG A 64 -11.17 14.95 -1.12
N VAL A 65 -11.93 13.85 -1.13
CA VAL A 65 -12.18 13.00 0.04
C VAL A 65 -11.31 11.77 -0.03
N ILE A 66 -10.43 11.61 0.95
CA ILE A 66 -9.43 10.55 1.03
C ILE A 66 -9.82 9.64 2.20
N TYR A 67 -10.08 8.36 1.91
CA TYR A 67 -10.68 7.44 2.86
C TYR A 67 -10.08 6.03 2.77
N PRO A 68 -10.08 5.26 3.88
CA PRO A 68 -9.66 3.86 3.84
C PRO A 68 -10.73 2.96 3.21
N VAL A 69 -10.31 1.88 2.58
CA VAL A 69 -11.24 0.92 1.94
C VAL A 69 -12.24 0.28 2.91
N HIS A 70 -11.93 0.26 4.20
CA HIS A 70 -12.81 -0.24 5.26
C HIS A 70 -13.70 0.83 5.91
N LEU A 71 -13.82 2.02 5.27
CA LEU A 71 -14.69 3.07 5.78
C LEU A 71 -16.15 2.61 5.81
N PRO A 72 -16.85 2.71 6.96
CA PRO A 72 -18.27 2.30 7.08
C PRO A 72 -19.26 3.29 6.47
N LEU A 73 -18.79 4.46 6.00
CA LEU A 73 -19.58 5.46 5.28
C LEU A 73 -19.55 5.22 3.78
N THR A 74 -20.64 5.45 3.10
CA THR A 74 -20.71 5.51 1.65
C THR A 74 -20.37 6.92 1.15
N LYS A 75 -20.07 7.05 -0.15
CA LYS A 75 -19.87 8.37 -0.79
C LYS A 75 -21.10 9.25 -0.57
N ARG A 76 -22.31 8.72 -0.77
CA ARG A 76 -23.58 9.44 -0.56
C ARG A 76 -23.76 9.94 0.87
N ASP A 77 -23.28 9.19 1.87
CA ASP A 77 -23.37 9.64 3.28
C ASP A 77 -22.51 10.89 3.53
N ILE A 78 -21.43 11.07 2.80
CA ILE A 78 -20.57 12.27 2.89
C ILE A 78 -21.17 13.42 2.07
N GLU A 79 -21.61 13.16 0.85
CA GLU A 79 -22.20 14.14 -0.06
C GLU A 79 -23.45 14.84 0.52
N LYS A 80 -24.21 14.17 1.39
CA LYS A 80 -25.39 14.76 2.07
C LYS A 80 -25.07 15.97 2.93
N TYR A 81 -23.82 16.10 3.44
CA TYR A 81 -23.45 17.23 4.29
C TYR A 81 -23.30 18.53 3.50
N ASN A 82 -22.90 18.47 2.25
CA ASN A 82 -22.90 19.63 1.36
C ASN A 82 -23.01 19.17 -0.11
N PRO A 83 -24.23 19.07 -0.66
CA PRO A 83 -24.46 18.64 -2.06
C PRO A 83 -23.91 19.60 -3.12
N SER A 84 -23.53 20.83 -2.74
CA SER A 84 -23.01 21.83 -3.69
C SER A 84 -21.50 21.70 -3.97
N LEU A 85 -20.79 20.85 -3.22
CA LEU A 85 -19.37 20.59 -3.44
C LEU A 85 -19.16 19.64 -4.62
N ASN A 86 -18.10 19.88 -5.38
CA ASN A 86 -17.60 18.93 -6.37
C ASN A 86 -16.65 17.94 -5.71
N TYR A 87 -17.13 16.73 -5.46
CA TYR A 87 -16.38 15.70 -4.76
C TYR A 87 -15.52 14.85 -5.69
N THR A 88 -14.29 14.60 -5.28
CA THR A 88 -13.43 13.55 -5.83
C THR A 88 -13.07 12.59 -4.71
N PHE A 89 -13.36 11.30 -4.87
CA PHE A 89 -13.12 10.28 -3.84
C PHE A 89 -11.91 9.44 -4.19
N LEU A 90 -10.94 9.37 -3.28
CA LEU A 90 -9.72 8.56 -3.39
C LEU A 90 -9.55 7.68 -2.16
N THR A 91 -9.16 6.45 -2.37
CA THR A 91 -8.76 5.59 -1.25
C THR A 91 -7.39 6.01 -0.69
N HIS A 92 -7.06 5.55 0.54
CA HIS A 92 -5.70 5.71 1.09
C HIS A 92 -4.65 5.07 0.17
N HIS A 93 -4.99 4.04 -0.59
CA HIS A 93 -4.12 3.40 -1.57
C HIS A 93 -3.85 4.32 -2.76
N GLU A 94 -4.89 4.87 -3.37
CA GLU A 94 -4.78 5.76 -4.52
C GLU A 94 -4.02 7.04 -4.21
N ILE A 95 -4.25 7.65 -3.04
CA ILE A 95 -3.49 8.85 -2.67
C ILE A 95 -2.01 8.55 -2.42
N ILE A 96 -1.66 7.39 -1.88
CA ILE A 96 -0.26 6.99 -1.74
C ILE A 96 0.39 6.77 -3.11
N LYS A 97 -0.32 6.18 -4.08
CA LYS A 97 0.15 6.11 -5.48
C LYS A 97 0.46 7.50 -6.03
N GLU A 98 -0.44 8.46 -5.83
CA GLU A 98 -0.25 9.85 -6.27
C GLU A 98 0.95 10.51 -5.57
N LEU A 99 1.07 10.35 -4.25
CA LEU A 99 2.17 10.91 -3.47
C LEU A 99 3.55 10.35 -3.85
N LEU A 100 3.59 9.12 -4.35
CA LEU A 100 4.80 8.38 -4.72
C LEU A 100 5.02 8.25 -6.23
N LYS A 101 4.22 8.92 -7.07
CA LYS A 101 4.26 8.78 -8.54
C LYS A 101 5.65 8.94 -9.19
N ASN A 102 6.52 9.73 -8.57
CA ASN A 102 7.88 9.99 -9.06
C ASN A 102 8.95 9.21 -8.30
N TRP A 103 8.54 8.32 -7.37
CA TRP A 103 9.47 7.53 -6.59
C TRP A 103 9.75 6.17 -7.23
N GLY A 104 11.02 5.79 -7.24
CA GLY A 104 11.43 4.42 -7.59
C GLY A 104 11.16 4.02 -9.04
N ASN A 105 11.14 4.96 -9.99
CA ASN A 105 10.93 4.65 -11.41
C ASN A 105 12.06 3.83 -12.03
N ASP A 106 13.20 3.76 -11.36
CA ASP A 106 14.44 3.10 -11.76
C ASP A 106 14.70 1.79 -11.00
N ILE A 107 13.78 1.36 -10.13
CA ILE A 107 13.89 0.11 -9.37
C ILE A 107 12.63 -0.74 -9.47
N PRO A 108 12.75 -2.09 -9.51
CA PRO A 108 11.60 -2.98 -9.40
C PRO A 108 10.85 -2.82 -8.07
N LYS A 109 9.52 -2.80 -8.15
CA LYS A 109 8.62 -2.68 -7.00
C LYS A 109 7.62 -3.82 -7.00
N ILE A 110 7.49 -4.52 -5.88
CA ILE A 110 6.55 -5.62 -5.70
C ILE A 110 5.62 -5.28 -4.53
N GLU A 111 4.32 -5.36 -4.75
CA GLU A 111 3.32 -5.25 -3.69
C GLU A 111 2.66 -6.62 -3.46
N VAL A 112 2.62 -7.07 -2.20
CA VAL A 112 2.09 -8.37 -1.81
C VAL A 112 0.86 -8.19 -0.93
N THR A 113 -0.27 -8.77 -1.35
CA THR A 113 -1.51 -8.83 -0.55
C THR A 113 -2.10 -10.24 -0.57
N GLY A 114 -3.15 -10.46 0.19
CA GLY A 114 -3.85 -11.74 0.31
C GLY A 114 -4.36 -11.98 1.73
N VAL A 115 -4.97 -13.13 1.97
CA VAL A 115 -5.46 -13.49 3.30
C VAL A 115 -4.36 -14.20 4.09
N LYS A 116 -3.70 -15.20 3.52
CA LYS A 116 -2.60 -15.95 4.14
C LYS A 116 -1.34 -15.93 3.28
N GLY A 117 -0.18 -16.16 3.89
CA GLY A 117 1.10 -16.36 3.20
C GLY A 117 1.81 -15.07 2.75
N LYS A 118 1.26 -13.88 2.95
CA LYS A 118 1.85 -12.61 2.53
C LYS A 118 3.29 -12.42 3.02
N THR A 119 3.48 -12.48 4.33
CA THR A 119 4.80 -12.30 4.96
C THR A 119 5.80 -13.34 4.49
N SER A 120 5.38 -14.61 4.37
CA SER A 120 6.22 -15.69 3.82
C SER A 120 6.67 -15.38 2.41
N CYS A 121 5.76 -14.96 1.53
CA CYS A 121 6.09 -14.54 0.16
C CYS A 121 7.06 -13.36 0.13
N VAL A 122 6.86 -12.34 0.99
CA VAL A 122 7.77 -11.19 1.08
C VAL A 122 9.19 -11.65 1.43
N PHE A 123 9.34 -12.59 2.39
CA PHE A 123 10.66 -13.05 2.79
C PHE A 123 11.29 -14.04 1.80
N MET A 124 10.50 -14.84 1.07
CA MET A 124 11.02 -15.62 -0.07
C MET A 124 11.52 -14.70 -1.20
N LEU A 125 10.74 -13.68 -1.57
CA LEU A 125 11.14 -12.66 -2.54
C LEU A 125 12.39 -11.91 -2.08
N LYS A 126 12.51 -11.63 -0.78
CA LYS A 126 13.70 -11.02 -0.20
C LYS A 126 14.94 -11.88 -0.42
N GLU A 127 14.87 -13.21 -0.21
CA GLU A 127 16.01 -14.10 -0.47
C GLU A 127 16.37 -14.13 -1.97
N ILE A 128 15.37 -14.21 -2.85
CA ILE A 128 15.58 -14.22 -4.31
C ILE A 128 16.24 -12.92 -4.80
N LEU A 129 15.90 -11.79 -4.17
CA LEU A 129 16.34 -10.45 -4.58
C LEU A 129 17.38 -9.84 -3.62
N ILE A 130 18.07 -10.66 -2.83
CA ILE A 130 18.97 -10.18 -1.77
C ILE A 130 20.14 -9.35 -2.34
N ASP A 131 20.63 -9.70 -3.52
CA ASP A 131 21.67 -8.99 -4.26
C ASP A 131 21.25 -7.59 -4.73
N LYS A 132 19.95 -7.30 -4.78
CA LYS A 132 19.37 -5.99 -5.09
C LYS A 132 19.20 -5.09 -3.86
N ASN A 133 19.67 -5.51 -2.69
CA ASN A 133 19.52 -4.73 -1.45
C ASN A 133 18.04 -4.32 -1.20
N PRO A 134 17.10 -5.24 -0.97
CA PRO A 134 15.67 -4.92 -0.92
C PRO A 134 15.27 -4.00 0.25
N LEU A 135 14.44 -3.00 -0.06
CA LEU A 135 13.67 -2.22 0.91
C LEU A 135 12.34 -2.91 1.16
N ILE A 136 12.02 -3.21 2.42
CA ILE A 136 10.86 -4.03 2.79
C ILE A 136 9.95 -3.32 3.78
N LEU A 137 8.65 -3.38 3.52
CA LEU A 137 7.60 -3.22 4.53
C LEU A 137 6.90 -4.56 4.72
N SER A 138 6.86 -5.05 5.94
CA SER A 138 6.12 -6.26 6.30
C SER A 138 5.53 -6.16 7.70
N SER A 139 4.72 -7.15 8.10
CA SER A 139 4.22 -7.27 9.47
C SER A 139 5.35 -7.40 10.52
N LEU A 140 6.56 -7.77 10.11
CA LEU A 140 7.76 -7.85 10.97
C LEU A 140 8.53 -6.52 11.06
N GLY A 141 8.12 -5.48 10.31
CA GLY A 141 8.73 -4.17 10.35
C GLY A 141 9.05 -3.56 9.00
N ALA A 142 9.59 -2.35 9.04
CA ALA A 142 10.25 -1.69 7.92
C ALA A 142 11.75 -2.03 7.97
N LEU A 143 12.25 -2.67 6.93
CA LEU A 143 13.58 -3.26 6.87
C LEU A 143 14.32 -2.80 5.60
N LEU A 144 15.62 -2.65 5.71
CA LEU A 144 16.52 -2.45 4.59
C LEU A 144 17.60 -3.53 4.65
N TYR A 145 17.85 -4.21 3.55
CA TYR A 145 18.99 -5.10 3.41
C TYR A 145 20.08 -4.40 2.61
N GLU A 146 21.30 -4.46 3.07
CA GLU A 146 22.46 -3.84 2.43
C GLU A 146 23.58 -4.85 2.43
N ASN A 147 23.96 -5.36 1.26
CA ASN A 147 24.93 -6.45 1.10
C ASN A 147 24.59 -7.70 1.96
N GLY A 148 23.32 -8.09 1.98
CA GLY A 148 22.82 -9.20 2.78
C GLY A 148 22.62 -8.88 4.27
N VAL A 149 23.08 -7.74 4.77
CA VAL A 149 22.96 -7.35 6.16
C VAL A 149 21.64 -6.64 6.43
N LYS A 150 20.86 -7.16 7.37
CA LYS A 150 19.56 -6.59 7.77
C LYS A 150 19.75 -5.32 8.61
N LYS A 151 19.09 -4.24 8.22
CA LYS A 151 18.92 -3.01 9.01
C LYS A 151 17.44 -2.81 9.30
N THR A 152 17.06 -2.74 10.57
CA THR A 152 15.69 -2.43 11.00
C THR A 152 15.50 -0.92 11.02
N LEU A 153 14.64 -0.40 10.11
CA LEU A 153 14.31 1.02 10.04
C LEU A 153 13.27 1.39 11.10
N LYS A 154 12.26 0.51 11.27
CA LYS A 154 11.20 0.67 12.28
C LYS A 154 10.59 -0.69 12.62
N GLN A 155 10.45 -0.97 13.91
CA GLN A 155 9.65 -2.09 14.43
C GLN A 155 8.19 -1.66 14.64
N ASN A 156 7.30 -2.63 14.83
CA ASN A 156 5.89 -2.39 15.18
C ASN A 156 5.20 -1.40 14.24
N ILE A 157 5.44 -1.52 12.94
CA ILE A 157 4.80 -0.74 11.89
C ILE A 157 3.70 -1.59 11.24
N SER A 158 2.51 -1.01 11.06
CA SER A 158 1.42 -1.70 10.38
C SER A 158 1.61 -1.69 8.86
N ILE A 159 1.06 -2.69 8.18
CA ILE A 159 1.13 -2.85 6.71
C ILE A 159 -0.01 -2.10 6.02
N THR A 160 -0.09 -0.78 6.26
CA THR A 160 -1.05 0.13 5.61
C THR A 160 -0.39 0.91 4.48
N PRO A 161 -1.15 1.46 3.53
CA PRO A 161 -0.58 2.23 2.41
C PRO A 161 0.30 3.39 2.87
N ALA A 162 -0.12 4.14 3.91
CA ALA A 162 0.65 5.25 4.46
C ALA A 162 2.03 4.82 4.99
N ASN A 163 2.15 3.59 5.44
CA ASN A 163 3.40 3.05 5.96
C ASN A 163 4.38 2.62 4.86
N ILE A 164 3.90 2.40 3.64
CA ILE A 164 4.78 2.30 2.46
C ILE A 164 5.58 3.59 2.32
N LYS A 165 4.88 4.73 2.30
CA LYS A 165 5.55 6.05 2.25
C LYS A 165 6.47 6.28 3.44
N GLU A 166 6.05 5.95 4.65
CA GLU A 166 6.91 6.08 5.83
C GLU A 166 8.19 5.24 5.72
N THR A 167 8.09 4.01 5.23
CA THR A 167 9.25 3.12 5.01
C THR A 167 10.25 3.74 4.04
N ILE A 168 9.75 4.32 2.95
CA ILE A 168 10.56 5.03 1.96
C ILE A 168 11.23 6.27 2.58
N ASP A 169 10.48 7.07 3.34
CA ASP A 169 10.99 8.27 3.99
C ASP A 169 12.10 7.92 5.03
N LEU A 170 11.93 6.81 5.77
CA LEU A 170 12.95 6.31 6.71
C LEU A 170 14.22 5.85 5.98
N ALA A 171 14.08 5.09 4.90
CA ALA A 171 15.21 4.66 4.10
C ALA A 171 15.97 5.86 3.49
N TYR A 172 15.23 6.88 3.01
CA TYR A 172 15.82 8.11 2.50
C TYR A 172 16.64 8.86 3.55
N LYS A 173 16.13 9.01 4.77
CA LYS A 173 16.84 9.66 5.89
C LYS A 173 18.15 8.96 6.24
N ILE A 174 18.17 7.63 6.25
CA ILE A 174 19.40 6.87 6.51
C ILE A 174 20.42 7.01 5.37
N ALA A 175 19.95 7.10 4.14
CA ALA A 175 20.82 7.30 2.99
C ALA A 175 21.40 8.73 2.93
N ASN A 176 20.73 9.72 3.53
CA ASN A 176 21.07 11.15 3.46
C ASN A 176 21.07 11.82 4.84
N PRO A 177 21.94 11.43 5.76
CA PRO A 177 21.91 11.93 7.15
C PRO A 177 22.18 13.43 7.26
N VAL A 178 22.83 14.07 6.28
CA VAL A 178 23.21 15.50 6.31
C VAL A 178 22.09 16.43 5.81
N CYS A 179 21.05 15.90 5.16
CA CYS A 179 19.95 16.74 4.64
C CYS A 179 18.98 17.29 5.70
N GLU A 180 19.09 16.90 6.97
CA GLU A 180 18.24 17.45 8.04
C GLU A 180 18.68 18.84 8.54
N ILE A 181 19.90 19.31 8.20
CA ILE A 181 20.49 20.55 8.77
C ILE A 181 20.37 21.76 7.86
N ALA A 182 20.11 21.58 6.57
CA ALA A 182 19.97 22.71 5.63
C ALA A 182 18.62 22.65 4.91
N ALA A 183 17.68 23.46 5.36
CA ALA A 183 16.48 23.78 4.61
C ALA A 183 16.86 24.54 3.32
N GLY A 184 17.04 23.82 2.22
CA GLY A 184 17.23 24.42 0.91
C GLY A 184 18.28 23.71 0.05
N LYS A 185 17.81 22.94 -0.92
CA LYS A 185 18.55 22.37 -2.05
C LYS A 185 19.55 21.24 -1.71
N CYS A 186 19.03 20.07 -1.39
CA CYS A 186 19.77 18.84 -1.66
C CYS A 186 19.86 18.61 -3.17
N ASN A 187 21.04 18.73 -3.76
CA ASN A 187 21.31 18.20 -5.08
C ASN A 187 21.18 16.67 -4.99
N SER A 188 20.08 16.16 -5.47
CA SER A 188 19.69 14.75 -5.41
C SER A 188 20.40 13.93 -6.47
N GLN A 189 21.69 13.73 -6.35
CA GLN A 189 22.27 12.47 -6.78
C GLN A 189 21.98 11.49 -5.63
N ASN A 190 20.78 10.91 -5.67
CA ASN A 190 20.28 9.98 -4.68
C ASN A 190 21.20 8.78 -4.56
N LEU A 191 22.00 8.72 -3.52
CA LEU A 191 22.63 7.48 -3.08
C LEU A 191 21.52 6.56 -2.54
N LYS A 192 20.77 5.92 -3.45
CA LYS A 192 19.85 4.85 -3.09
C LYS A 192 20.67 3.67 -2.58
N LYS A 193 20.42 3.29 -1.34
CA LYS A 193 21.02 2.10 -0.74
C LYS A 193 20.28 0.82 -1.07
N TYR A 194 19.23 0.89 -1.87
CA TYR A 194 18.38 -0.25 -2.27
C TYR A 194 18.10 -0.23 -3.75
N GLY A 195 18.10 -1.42 -4.38
CA GLY A 195 17.85 -1.62 -5.80
C GLY A 195 16.51 -2.28 -6.12
N CYS A 196 15.70 -2.62 -5.12
CA CYS A 196 14.31 -3.04 -5.28
C CYS A 196 13.49 -2.75 -4.02
N ALA A 197 12.16 -2.83 -4.13
CA ALA A 197 11.27 -2.65 -2.99
C ALA A 197 10.17 -3.72 -2.96
N ILE A 198 9.86 -4.24 -1.76
CA ILE A 198 8.86 -5.27 -1.54
C ILE A 198 7.95 -4.83 -0.39
N PHE A 199 6.66 -4.59 -0.68
CA PHE A 199 5.72 -4.06 0.29
C PHE A 199 4.56 -5.00 0.54
N GLU A 200 4.41 -5.44 1.79
CA GLU A 200 3.22 -6.15 2.26
C GLU A 200 2.09 -5.16 2.54
N SER A 201 0.87 -5.49 2.11
CA SER A 201 -0.33 -4.73 2.41
C SER A 201 -1.49 -5.64 2.84
N SER A 202 -2.26 -5.21 3.84
CA SER A 202 -3.37 -6.02 4.39
C SER A 202 -4.62 -5.98 3.52
N LEU A 203 -5.03 -4.82 3.04
CA LEU A 203 -6.30 -4.59 2.35
C LEU A 203 -6.13 -4.08 0.92
N GLY A 204 -5.28 -4.77 0.14
CA GLY A 204 -5.02 -4.43 -1.26
C GLY A 204 -3.73 -3.65 -1.46
N ALA A 205 -3.34 -3.46 -2.71
CA ALA A 205 -2.13 -2.77 -3.11
C ALA A 205 -2.38 -1.29 -3.39
N SER A 206 -1.36 -0.45 -3.24
CA SER A 206 -1.45 0.95 -3.63
C SER A 206 -1.40 1.14 -5.16
N GLY A 207 -0.85 0.15 -5.86
CA GLY A 207 -0.67 0.19 -7.32
C GLY A 207 0.58 0.97 -7.76
N ILE A 208 1.54 1.18 -6.86
CA ILE A 208 2.90 1.65 -7.22
C ILE A 208 3.78 0.51 -7.70
N GLY A 209 3.40 -0.75 -7.40
CA GLY A 209 4.13 -1.94 -7.78
C GLY A 209 4.17 -2.15 -9.29
N ASP A 210 5.33 -2.52 -9.82
CA ASP A 210 5.44 -3.05 -11.18
C ASP A 210 4.80 -4.43 -11.24
N VAL A 211 4.91 -5.21 -10.15
CA VAL A 211 4.25 -6.49 -9.95
C VAL A 211 3.41 -6.45 -8.67
N GLY A 212 2.15 -6.83 -8.78
CA GLY A 212 1.26 -7.10 -7.66
C GLY A 212 1.09 -8.60 -7.45
N LEU A 213 1.33 -9.12 -6.25
CA LEU A 213 1.11 -10.51 -5.89
C LEU A 213 -0.10 -10.63 -4.97
N LEU A 214 -1.15 -11.32 -5.42
CA LEU A 214 -2.28 -11.73 -4.59
C LEU A 214 -2.15 -13.22 -4.26
N THR A 215 -1.73 -13.50 -3.02
CA THR A 215 -1.42 -14.87 -2.59
C THR A 215 -2.63 -15.79 -2.62
N ASN A 216 -3.73 -15.37 -1.99
CA ASN A 216 -5.00 -16.10 -1.95
C ASN A 216 -6.11 -15.28 -1.28
N ILE A 217 -7.36 -15.77 -1.43
CA ILE A 217 -8.52 -15.37 -0.63
C ILE A 217 -9.20 -16.64 -0.12
N VAL A 218 -8.55 -17.32 0.83
CA VAL A 218 -9.09 -18.55 1.44
C VAL A 218 -10.30 -18.29 2.33
N GLU A 219 -10.54 -17.03 2.70
CA GLU A 219 -11.70 -16.57 3.45
C GLU A 219 -12.03 -15.15 2.98
N ASN A 220 -13.23 -14.97 2.44
CA ASN A 220 -13.70 -13.65 2.02
C ASN A 220 -14.47 -12.96 3.15
N TYR A 221 -13.73 -12.56 4.20
CA TYR A 221 -14.31 -11.96 5.40
C TYR A 221 -14.90 -10.56 5.12
N PRO A 222 -15.97 -10.17 5.88
CA PRO A 222 -16.57 -8.86 5.75
C PRO A 222 -15.68 -7.76 6.36
N ILE A 223 -15.70 -6.59 5.74
CA ILE A 223 -15.06 -5.35 6.20
C ILE A 223 -16.06 -4.18 6.17
N ALA A 224 -15.67 -3.00 6.64
CA ALA A 224 -16.51 -1.80 6.59
C ALA A 224 -17.89 -1.99 7.27
N LYS A 225 -17.94 -2.67 8.42
CA LYS A 225 -19.17 -3.06 9.10
C LYS A 225 -20.13 -3.86 8.18
N ASN A 226 -19.62 -4.87 7.51
CA ASN A 226 -20.31 -5.76 6.57
C ASN A 226 -20.78 -5.07 5.25
N LYS A 227 -20.33 -3.86 4.95
CA LYS A 227 -20.70 -3.17 3.71
C LYS A 227 -19.80 -3.57 2.52
N ARG A 228 -18.68 -4.24 2.76
CA ARG A 228 -17.71 -4.70 1.76
C ARG A 228 -17.08 -6.01 2.21
N THR A 229 -16.35 -6.64 1.28
CA THR A 229 -15.62 -7.88 1.50
C THR A 229 -14.11 -7.70 1.33
N ALA A 230 -13.34 -8.67 1.81
CA ALA A 230 -11.90 -8.71 1.63
C ALA A 230 -11.50 -8.77 0.15
N SER A 231 -12.25 -9.50 -0.68
CA SER A 231 -12.01 -9.57 -2.14
C SER A 231 -12.17 -8.21 -2.81
N GLU A 232 -13.23 -7.46 -2.46
CA GLU A 232 -13.43 -6.10 -3.00
C GLU A 232 -12.27 -5.15 -2.62
N ALA A 233 -11.76 -5.21 -1.39
CA ALA A 233 -10.63 -4.40 -0.98
C ALA A 233 -9.34 -4.81 -1.69
N LYS A 234 -9.10 -6.12 -1.85
CA LYS A 234 -7.89 -6.66 -2.46
C LYS A 234 -7.87 -6.52 -3.99
N SER A 235 -9.02 -6.23 -4.62
CA SER A 235 -9.08 -5.94 -6.06
C SER A 235 -8.19 -4.77 -6.49
N GLN A 236 -7.78 -3.89 -5.56
CA GLN A 236 -6.81 -2.83 -5.84
C GLN A 236 -5.45 -3.35 -6.32
N ILE A 237 -5.15 -4.66 -6.17
CA ILE A 237 -3.95 -5.28 -6.73
C ILE A 237 -3.88 -5.11 -8.26
N PHE A 238 -5.02 -5.06 -8.93
CA PHE A 238 -5.12 -4.83 -10.37
C PHE A 238 -4.73 -3.41 -10.82
N ASN A 239 -4.39 -2.52 -9.89
CA ASN A 239 -3.75 -1.23 -10.18
C ASN A 239 -2.23 -1.34 -10.42
N CYS A 240 -1.62 -2.49 -10.15
CA CYS A 240 -0.24 -2.80 -10.51
C CYS A 240 -0.11 -3.09 -12.02
N SER A 241 1.09 -2.94 -12.57
CA SER A 241 1.31 -3.13 -14.02
C SER A 241 1.15 -4.58 -14.46
N ILE A 242 1.63 -5.51 -13.65
CA ILE A 242 1.49 -6.97 -13.82
C ILE A 242 0.91 -7.54 -12.54
N VAL A 243 0.04 -8.51 -12.64
CA VAL A 243 -0.53 -9.19 -11.47
C VAL A 243 -0.18 -10.68 -11.50
N ALA A 244 0.38 -11.17 -10.40
CA ALA A 244 0.50 -12.60 -10.12
C ALA A 244 -0.58 -12.99 -9.11
N ILE A 245 -1.44 -13.95 -9.44
CA ILE A 245 -2.60 -14.30 -8.63
C ILE A 245 -2.83 -15.82 -8.62
N GLN A 246 -3.23 -16.35 -7.47
CA GLN A 246 -3.69 -17.73 -7.38
C GLN A 246 -4.89 -17.96 -8.33
N LYS A 247 -4.82 -19.01 -9.14
CA LYS A 247 -5.81 -19.32 -10.17
C LYS A 247 -7.22 -19.47 -9.59
N GLU A 248 -7.35 -20.18 -8.48
CA GLU A 248 -8.62 -20.40 -7.78
C GLU A 248 -9.22 -19.06 -7.30
N THR A 249 -8.40 -18.18 -6.76
CA THR A 249 -8.82 -16.82 -6.33
C THR A 249 -9.28 -15.97 -7.52
N LEU A 250 -8.59 -16.06 -8.66
CA LEU A 250 -8.99 -15.35 -9.88
C LEU A 250 -10.35 -15.83 -10.37
N ASP A 251 -10.53 -17.16 -10.47
CA ASP A 251 -11.75 -17.77 -11.02
C ASP A 251 -12.97 -17.51 -10.12
N GLU A 252 -12.79 -17.49 -8.81
CA GLU A 252 -13.89 -17.29 -7.86
C GLU A 252 -14.31 -15.82 -7.73
N PHE A 253 -13.35 -14.90 -7.59
CA PHE A 253 -13.65 -13.52 -7.22
C PHE A 253 -13.45 -12.50 -8.34
N TYR A 254 -12.62 -12.80 -9.36
CA TYR A 254 -12.18 -11.81 -10.34
C TYR A 254 -12.29 -12.29 -11.79
N LYS A 255 -13.14 -13.27 -12.06
CA LYS A 255 -13.32 -13.87 -13.39
C LYS A 255 -13.55 -12.85 -14.51
N ASN A 256 -14.23 -11.73 -14.20
CA ASN A 256 -14.60 -10.70 -15.17
C ASN A 256 -13.69 -9.45 -15.09
N ILE A 257 -12.54 -9.53 -14.41
CA ILE A 257 -11.65 -8.39 -14.31
C ILE A 257 -10.95 -8.10 -15.63
N GLU A 258 -11.01 -6.87 -16.08
CA GLU A 258 -10.27 -6.43 -17.26
C GLU A 258 -8.86 -6.00 -16.88
N HIS A 259 -7.91 -6.92 -16.95
CA HIS A 259 -6.49 -6.65 -16.77
C HIS A 259 -5.66 -7.42 -17.79
N LYS A 260 -4.79 -6.73 -18.53
CA LYS A 260 -4.09 -7.31 -19.70
C LYS A 260 -2.88 -8.19 -19.36
N LYS A 261 -2.35 -8.07 -18.13
CA LYS A 261 -1.09 -8.70 -17.74
C LYS A 261 -1.28 -9.47 -16.42
N ILE A 262 -1.93 -10.63 -16.49
CA ILE A 262 -2.14 -11.53 -15.35
C ILE A 262 -1.31 -12.80 -15.58
N ASN A 263 -0.52 -13.17 -14.58
CA ASN A 263 0.12 -14.47 -14.43
C ASN A 263 -0.61 -15.22 -13.31
N THR A 264 -0.98 -16.44 -13.55
CA THR A 264 -1.67 -17.30 -12.59
C THR A 264 -0.73 -18.37 -12.02
N PHE A 265 -0.95 -18.75 -10.77
CA PHE A 265 -0.26 -19.89 -10.16
C PHE A 265 -1.24 -20.79 -9.40
N SER A 266 -0.99 -22.10 -9.38
CA SER A 266 -1.82 -23.07 -8.67
C SER A 266 -1.06 -24.36 -8.34
N LEU A 267 -1.54 -25.05 -7.29
CA LEU A 267 -1.16 -26.43 -6.99
C LEU A 267 -2.09 -27.46 -7.65
N ASN A 268 -3.32 -27.08 -7.96
CA ASN A 268 -4.39 -27.99 -8.34
C ASN A 268 -4.94 -27.76 -9.75
N ASN A 269 -4.91 -26.53 -10.24
CA ASN A 269 -5.52 -26.12 -11.51
C ASN A 269 -4.45 -25.86 -12.59
N ASN A 270 -4.87 -25.93 -13.85
CA ASN A 270 -4.04 -25.45 -14.95
C ASN A 270 -3.84 -23.93 -14.84
N ALA A 271 -2.62 -23.53 -14.64
CA ALA A 271 -2.20 -22.14 -14.45
C ALA A 271 -0.89 -21.88 -15.20
N ASP A 272 -0.48 -20.61 -15.32
CA ASP A 272 0.79 -20.25 -15.98
C ASP A 272 2.00 -20.78 -15.21
N VAL A 273 1.86 -20.89 -13.88
CA VAL A 273 2.84 -21.56 -13.01
C VAL A 273 2.12 -22.65 -12.21
N THR A 274 2.59 -23.88 -12.33
CA THR A 274 2.07 -25.02 -11.56
C THR A 274 3.19 -25.74 -10.83
N VAL A 275 2.87 -26.28 -9.66
CA VAL A 275 3.79 -27.09 -8.85
C VAL A 275 3.27 -28.53 -8.81
N LYS A 276 4.18 -29.50 -8.98
CA LYS A 276 3.90 -30.93 -8.98
C LYS A 276 4.91 -31.67 -8.12
N ASN A 277 4.63 -32.96 -7.83
CA ASN A 277 5.56 -33.85 -7.16
C ASN A 277 6.12 -33.26 -5.86
N ILE A 278 5.21 -32.75 -5.00
CA ILE A 278 5.61 -32.10 -3.76
C ILE A 278 5.95 -33.17 -2.73
N GLU A 279 7.19 -33.14 -2.25
CA GLU A 279 7.69 -33.99 -1.17
C GLU A 279 8.07 -33.12 0.02
N TYR A 280 7.48 -33.41 1.17
CA TYR A 280 7.77 -32.69 2.42
C TYR A 280 8.72 -33.48 3.30
N ASP A 281 9.78 -32.85 3.77
CA ASP A 281 10.71 -33.34 4.77
C ASP A 281 10.79 -32.36 5.94
N LEU A 282 11.52 -32.71 7.02
CA LEU A 282 11.62 -31.88 8.22
C LEU A 282 12.29 -30.52 7.98
N ASP A 283 13.27 -30.48 7.09
CA ASP A 283 14.11 -29.31 6.84
C ASP A 283 14.02 -28.76 5.40
N LYS A 284 13.29 -29.44 4.52
CA LYS A 284 13.17 -29.04 3.11
C LYS A 284 11.83 -29.47 2.51
N THR A 285 11.46 -28.81 1.43
CA THR A 285 10.37 -29.22 0.54
C THR A 285 10.92 -29.31 -0.87
N LEU A 286 10.74 -30.44 -1.53
CA LEU A 286 11.11 -30.67 -2.93
C LEU A 286 9.85 -30.58 -3.77
N PHE A 287 9.95 -30.04 -4.97
CA PHE A 287 8.84 -29.94 -5.91
C PHE A 287 9.33 -29.64 -7.32
N ASP A 288 8.53 -29.99 -8.31
CA ASP A 288 8.74 -29.61 -9.69
C ASP A 288 7.91 -28.37 -10.03
N ILE A 289 8.50 -27.42 -10.74
CA ILE A 289 7.79 -26.24 -11.26
C ILE A 289 7.64 -26.36 -12.77
N SER A 290 6.41 -26.21 -13.24
CA SER A 290 6.09 -26.04 -14.66
C SER A 290 5.55 -24.64 -14.88
N TYR A 291 6.01 -23.95 -15.93
CA TYR A 291 5.56 -22.59 -16.27
C TYR A 291 5.36 -22.44 -17.78
N ASN A 292 4.32 -21.69 -18.17
CA ASN A 292 3.96 -21.41 -19.56
C ASN A 292 3.54 -19.93 -19.69
N ASN A 293 3.95 -19.27 -20.80
CA ASN A 293 3.46 -17.94 -21.19
C ASN A 293 3.52 -16.86 -20.11
N ILE A 294 4.59 -16.84 -19.30
CA ILE A 294 4.75 -15.85 -18.24
C ILE A 294 4.95 -14.45 -18.85
N ILE A 295 4.12 -13.51 -18.45
CA ILE A 295 4.22 -12.09 -18.79
C ILE A 295 5.25 -11.45 -17.86
N THR A 296 6.30 -10.87 -18.43
CA THR A 296 7.35 -10.17 -17.68
C THR A 296 7.24 -8.65 -17.84
N ALA A 297 7.80 -7.90 -16.88
CA ALA A 297 8.05 -6.47 -17.02
C ALA A 297 9.30 -6.28 -17.93
N ASN A 298 9.21 -5.38 -18.88
CA ASN A 298 10.34 -4.96 -19.69
C ASN A 298 11.19 -3.96 -18.90
#